data_e72f366abc75019cd875164fb4b41153
#
_entry.id   e72f366abc75019cd875164fb4b41153
#
_cell.length_a   1.000
_cell.length_b   1.000
_cell.length_c   1.000
_cell.angle_alpha   90.00
_cell.angle_beta   90.00
_cell.angle_gamma   90.00
#
_symmetry.space_group_name_H-M   'P 1'
#
loop_
_entity.id
_entity.type
_entity.pdbx_description
1 polymer ?
#
loop_
_entity_poly.entity_id
_entity_poly.type
_entity_poly.pdbx_seq_one_letter_code
_entity_poly.pdbx_strand_id
1 'polypeptide(L)'
;MKIGKLSESALQKVVCEQLHTRRDEVLVGPGIGEDCAALKLQEGEVFVTSTDPITGTVKEIGRLAVHVTANDLASAGAETIGFMVTALLPPMIKEAQIKKMMQQINAECEKLNIMVLGGHT
;
A
#
# COMPACT_ATOMS: atom_id res chain seq x y z
N MET A 1 -0.26 20.44 9.02
CA MET A 1 -0.34 19.11 9.65
C MET A 1 0.74 19.01 10.72
N LYS A 2 0.44 18.41 11.85
CA LYS A 2 1.40 18.19 12.92
C LYS A 2 2.40 17.10 12.55
N ILE A 3 3.64 17.24 13.01
CA ILE A 3 4.65 16.19 12.86
C ILE A 3 4.26 14.98 13.72
N GLY A 4 4.42 13.79 13.16
CA GLY A 4 4.07 12.52 13.81
C GLY A 4 3.06 11.73 13.00
N LYS A 5 2.34 10.85 13.66
CA LYS A 5 1.32 10.02 13.00
C LYS A 5 0.09 10.86 12.61
N LEU A 6 -0.57 10.45 11.53
CA LEU A 6 -1.89 10.97 11.21
C LEU A 6 -2.87 10.62 12.35
N SER A 7 -3.84 11.50 12.59
CA SER A 7 -4.96 11.16 13.47
C SER A 7 -5.76 10.00 12.86
N GLU A 8 -6.49 9.25 13.69
CA GLU A 8 -7.31 8.13 13.21
C GLU A 8 -8.34 8.59 12.19
N SER A 9 -8.97 9.73 12.40
CA SER A 9 -9.95 10.28 11.45
C SER A 9 -9.30 10.67 10.13
N ALA A 10 -8.12 11.28 10.15
CA ALA A 10 -7.37 11.60 8.93
C ALA A 10 -6.92 10.33 8.21
N LEU A 11 -6.40 9.34 8.95
CA LEU A 11 -5.98 8.05 8.39
C LEU A 11 -7.14 7.36 7.68
N GLN A 12 -8.31 7.30 8.31
CA GLN A 12 -9.50 6.72 7.71
C GLN A 12 -9.86 7.43 6.42
N LYS A 13 -9.93 8.75 6.46
CA LYS A 13 -10.41 9.59 5.35
C LYS A 13 -9.44 9.61 4.15
N VAL A 14 -8.15 9.78 4.38
CA VAL A 14 -7.20 10.03 3.30
C VAL A 14 -6.42 8.80 2.86
N VAL A 15 -6.45 7.74 3.64
CA VAL A 15 -5.75 6.49 3.33
C VAL A 15 -6.74 5.34 3.17
N CYS A 16 -7.38 4.90 4.25
CA CYS A 16 -8.18 3.66 4.23
C CYS A 16 -9.34 3.71 3.24
N GLU A 17 -10.06 4.81 3.18
CA GLU A 17 -11.20 4.97 2.25
C GLU A 17 -10.80 4.99 0.77
N GLN A 18 -9.52 5.18 0.45
CA GLN A 18 -9.03 5.18 -0.92
C GLN A 18 -8.71 3.77 -1.43
N LEU A 19 -8.64 2.77 -0.56
CA LEU A 19 -8.17 1.42 -0.88
C LEU A 19 -9.36 0.48 -1.07
N HIS A 20 -9.57 -0.01 -2.29
CA HIS A 20 -10.77 -0.75 -2.64
C HIS A 20 -10.53 -2.20 -3.05
N THR A 21 -9.32 -2.55 -3.49
CA THR A 21 -9.02 -3.92 -3.92
C THR A 21 -9.05 -4.88 -2.72
N ARG A 22 -9.68 -6.03 -2.90
CA ARG A 22 -9.73 -7.11 -1.92
C ARG A 22 -9.32 -8.42 -2.57
N ARG A 23 -8.64 -9.28 -1.81
CA ARG A 23 -8.22 -10.60 -2.27
C ARG A 23 -8.58 -11.67 -1.25
N ASP A 24 -8.96 -12.85 -1.76
CA ASP A 24 -9.43 -13.96 -0.92
C ASP A 24 -8.33 -14.52 -0.01
N GLU A 25 -7.07 -14.42 -0.42
CA GLU A 25 -5.93 -14.88 0.39
C GLU A 25 -5.74 -14.05 1.66
N VAL A 26 -6.27 -12.84 1.71
CA VAL A 26 -6.08 -11.92 2.82
C VAL A 26 -7.18 -12.11 3.87
N LEU A 27 -6.78 -12.56 5.06
CA LEU A 27 -7.69 -12.78 6.18
C LEU A 27 -7.88 -11.50 7.02
N VAL A 28 -6.80 -10.73 7.19
CA VAL A 28 -6.82 -9.43 7.89
C VAL A 28 -6.10 -8.43 6.99
N GLY A 29 -6.83 -7.40 6.59
CA GLY A 29 -6.31 -6.32 5.75
C GLY A 29 -6.18 -5.01 6.50
N PRO A 30 -6.03 -3.88 5.77
CA PRO A 30 -5.80 -2.57 6.37
C PRO A 30 -7.04 -2.06 7.09
N GLY A 31 -6.82 -1.36 8.21
CA GLY A 31 -7.89 -0.71 8.96
C GLY A 31 -7.35 -0.02 10.19
N ILE A 32 -8.19 0.80 10.79
CA ILE A 32 -7.87 1.49 12.04
C ILE A 32 -7.70 0.44 13.15
N GLY A 33 -6.57 0.52 13.86
CA GLY A 33 -6.26 -0.43 14.93
C GLY A 33 -5.67 -1.75 14.46
N GLU A 34 -5.51 -1.95 13.15
CA GLU A 34 -4.89 -3.16 12.59
C GLU A 34 -3.38 -2.95 12.43
N ASP A 35 -2.59 -3.62 13.25
CA ASP A 35 -1.13 -3.52 13.22
C ASP A 35 -0.47 -4.49 12.25
N CYS A 36 -1.17 -5.54 11.84
CA CYS A 36 -0.64 -6.60 10.99
C CYS A 36 -1.62 -6.96 9.88
N ALA A 37 -1.09 -7.58 8.83
CA ALA A 37 -1.89 -8.29 7.84
C ALA A 37 -1.75 -9.79 8.06
N ALA A 38 -2.80 -10.55 7.74
CA ALA A 38 -2.76 -12.00 7.78
C ALA A 38 -3.20 -12.57 6.44
N LEU A 39 -2.41 -13.48 5.90
CA LEU A 39 -2.66 -14.13 4.61
C LEU A 39 -2.69 -15.64 4.80
N LYS A 40 -3.55 -16.30 4.01
CA LYS A 40 -3.64 -17.75 3.95
C LYS A 40 -2.94 -18.22 2.67
N LEU A 41 -1.96 -19.11 2.80
CA LEU A 41 -1.30 -19.78 1.70
C LEU A 41 -1.88 -21.19 1.52
N GLN A 42 -1.88 -21.66 0.29
CA GLN A 42 -2.22 -23.03 -0.04
C GLN A 42 -1.02 -23.95 0.18
N GLU A 43 -1.29 -25.25 0.37
CA GLU A 43 -0.24 -26.25 0.48
C GLU A 43 0.65 -26.23 -0.76
N GLY A 44 1.96 -26.25 -0.56
CA GLY A 44 2.95 -26.24 -1.65
C GLY A 44 3.29 -24.86 -2.20
N GLU A 45 2.62 -23.82 -1.75
CA GLU A 45 2.97 -22.45 -2.14
C GLU A 45 4.19 -21.93 -1.39
N VAL A 46 4.98 -21.10 -2.07
CA VAL A 46 6.15 -20.41 -1.51
C VAL A 46 5.86 -18.93 -1.41
N PHE A 47 6.19 -18.34 -0.28
CA PHE A 47 6.01 -16.92 -0.03
C PHE A 47 7.23 -16.13 -0.49
N VAL A 48 7.04 -15.21 -1.43
CA VAL A 48 8.10 -14.36 -1.98
C VAL A 48 7.84 -12.91 -1.55
N THR A 49 8.85 -12.26 -1.01
CA THR A 49 8.75 -10.87 -0.57
C THR A 49 9.82 -10.00 -1.21
N SER A 50 9.49 -8.75 -1.45
CA SER A 50 10.42 -7.73 -1.93
C SER A 50 10.07 -6.41 -1.29
N THR A 51 11.05 -5.54 -1.10
CA THR A 51 10.85 -4.20 -0.58
C THR A 51 11.81 -3.22 -1.25
N ASP A 52 11.28 -2.07 -1.63
CA ASP A 52 12.05 -0.98 -2.23
C ASP A 52 11.50 0.37 -1.76
N PRO A 53 12.35 1.27 -1.26
CA PRO A 53 11.93 2.64 -1.02
C PRO A 53 11.88 3.40 -2.35
N ILE A 54 10.80 4.13 -2.59
CA ILE A 54 10.65 4.97 -3.76
C ILE A 54 10.80 6.42 -3.33
N THR A 55 11.81 7.08 -3.87
CA THR A 55 12.16 8.47 -3.52
C THR A 55 12.39 9.31 -4.78
N GLY A 56 12.62 10.60 -4.60
CA GLY A 56 13.07 11.49 -5.67
C GLY A 56 11.97 12.06 -6.56
N THR A 57 10.72 11.68 -6.37
CA THR A 57 9.59 12.28 -7.08
C THR A 57 8.43 12.50 -6.13
N VAL A 58 7.72 13.60 -6.31
CA VAL A 58 6.48 13.90 -5.58
C VAL A 58 5.28 13.57 -6.46
N LYS A 59 5.41 13.84 -7.76
CA LYS A 59 4.36 13.60 -8.75
C LYS A 59 4.37 12.14 -9.15
N GLU A 60 3.22 11.48 -9.10
CA GLU A 60 3.04 10.08 -9.48
C GLU A 60 3.84 9.06 -8.64
N ILE A 61 4.30 9.43 -7.44
CA ILE A 61 5.05 8.52 -6.59
C ILE A 61 4.25 7.26 -6.23
N GLY A 62 2.95 7.39 -6.02
CA GLY A 62 2.07 6.24 -5.73
C GLY A 62 2.04 5.25 -6.88
N ARG A 63 1.95 5.73 -8.10
CA ARG A 63 1.98 4.89 -9.29
C ARG A 63 3.30 4.16 -9.45
N LEU A 64 4.42 4.89 -9.30
CA LEU A 64 5.76 4.32 -9.40
C LEU A 64 6.01 3.25 -8.33
N ALA A 65 5.58 3.50 -7.10
CA ALA A 65 5.75 2.54 -6.01
C ALA A 65 5.10 1.19 -6.33
N VAL A 66 3.89 1.21 -6.88
CA VAL A 66 3.19 -0.02 -7.27
C VAL A 66 3.94 -0.75 -8.38
N HIS A 67 4.30 -0.05 -9.45
CA HIS A 67 4.92 -0.68 -10.62
C HIS A 67 6.33 -1.21 -10.35
N VAL A 68 7.17 -0.45 -9.63
CA VAL A 68 8.53 -0.90 -9.31
C VAL A 68 8.49 -2.16 -8.45
N THR A 69 7.66 -2.18 -7.42
CA THR A 69 7.56 -3.34 -6.53
C THR A 69 6.93 -4.54 -7.23
N ALA A 70 5.87 -4.33 -8.01
CA ALA A 70 5.24 -5.40 -8.79
C ALA A 70 6.20 -6.01 -9.82
N ASN A 71 7.04 -5.19 -10.45
CA ASN A 71 8.03 -5.66 -11.42
C ASN A 71 9.09 -6.55 -10.75
N ASP A 72 9.54 -6.21 -9.55
CA ASP A 72 10.49 -7.05 -8.81
C ASP A 72 9.93 -8.44 -8.53
N LEU A 73 8.68 -8.53 -8.08
CA LEU A 73 8.01 -9.79 -7.82
C LEU A 73 7.75 -10.57 -9.12
N ALA A 74 7.36 -9.89 -10.18
CA ALA A 74 7.13 -10.51 -11.49
C ALA A 74 8.43 -11.10 -12.06
N SER A 75 9.57 -10.43 -11.88
CA SER A 75 10.87 -10.93 -12.33
C SER A 75 11.30 -12.20 -11.60
N ALA A 76 10.82 -12.41 -10.38
CA ALA A 76 11.00 -13.64 -9.62
C ALA A 76 9.99 -14.74 -9.98
N GLY A 77 9.06 -14.47 -10.89
CA GLY A 77 8.01 -15.41 -11.27
C GLY A 77 6.85 -15.49 -10.28
N ALA A 78 6.77 -14.55 -9.34
CA ALA A 78 5.74 -14.54 -8.31
C ALA A 78 4.50 -13.79 -8.76
N GLU A 79 3.32 -14.25 -8.30
CA GLU A 79 2.08 -13.51 -8.39
C GLU A 79 1.96 -12.57 -7.20
N THR A 80 1.76 -11.28 -7.44
CA THR A 80 1.63 -10.30 -6.37
C THR A 80 0.23 -10.36 -5.77
N ILE A 81 0.16 -10.67 -4.48
CA ILE A 81 -1.09 -10.64 -3.72
C ILE A 81 -1.34 -9.24 -3.16
N GLY A 82 -0.31 -8.63 -2.56
CA GLY A 82 -0.47 -7.36 -1.89
C GLY A 82 0.82 -6.65 -1.53
N PHE A 83 0.65 -5.44 -1.02
CA PHE A 83 1.74 -4.58 -0.58
C PHE A 83 1.54 -4.14 0.87
N MET A 84 2.64 -4.09 1.61
CA MET A 84 2.75 -3.28 2.82
C MET A 84 3.34 -1.93 2.42
N VAL A 85 2.68 -0.84 2.75
CA VAL A 85 3.09 0.51 2.32
C VAL A 85 3.51 1.35 3.52
N THR A 86 4.76 1.77 3.55
CA THR A 86 5.24 2.77 4.50
C THR A 86 5.40 4.09 3.77
N ALA A 87 4.69 5.11 4.22
CA ALA A 87 4.77 6.45 3.64
C ALA A 87 5.44 7.41 4.61
N LEU A 88 6.63 7.87 4.25
CA LEU A 88 7.36 8.92 4.96
C LEU A 88 7.01 10.25 4.31
N LEU A 89 6.20 11.03 5.00
CA LEU A 89 5.58 12.23 4.44
C LEU A 89 6.30 13.49 4.90
N PRO A 90 6.50 14.49 4.01
CA PRO A 90 7.06 15.77 4.41
C PRO A 90 6.19 16.46 5.46
N PRO A 91 6.78 17.22 6.41
CA PRO A 91 6.00 17.89 7.46
C PRO A 91 4.94 18.85 6.95
N MET A 92 5.16 19.41 5.77
CA MET A 92 4.27 20.42 5.15
C MET A 92 3.22 19.80 4.22
N ILE A 93 3.16 18.47 4.13
CA ILE A 93 2.20 17.83 3.22
C ILE A 93 0.75 18.08 3.68
N LYS A 94 -0.13 18.29 2.70
CA LYS A 94 -1.56 18.49 2.94
C LYS A 94 -2.32 17.17 2.80
N GLU A 95 -3.42 17.04 3.52
CA GLU A 95 -4.27 15.85 3.45
C GLU A 95 -4.72 15.54 2.02
N ALA A 96 -5.02 16.56 1.22
CA ALA A 96 -5.40 16.39 -0.19
C ALA A 96 -4.29 15.73 -1.02
N GLN A 97 -3.03 16.01 -0.71
CA GLN A 97 -1.88 15.41 -1.38
C GLN A 97 -1.71 13.93 -0.98
N ILE A 98 -1.91 13.61 0.28
CA ILE A 98 -1.90 12.22 0.76
C ILE A 98 -3.02 11.42 0.10
N LYS A 99 -4.20 11.97 0.08
CA LYS A 99 -5.38 11.35 -0.55
C LYS A 99 -5.11 11.06 -2.03
N LYS A 100 -4.54 12.02 -2.76
CA LYS A 100 -4.19 11.86 -4.18
C LYS A 100 -3.17 10.75 -4.39
N MET A 101 -2.13 10.69 -3.55
CA MET A 101 -1.14 9.62 -3.60
C MET A 101 -1.78 8.25 -3.38
N MET A 102 -2.65 8.13 -2.39
CA MET A 102 -3.35 6.89 -2.12
C MET A 102 -4.32 6.50 -3.23
N GLN A 103 -4.95 7.46 -3.89
CA GLN A 103 -5.78 7.21 -5.07
C GLN A 103 -4.95 6.69 -6.23
N GLN A 104 -3.73 7.17 -6.43
CA GLN A 104 -2.81 6.66 -7.44
C GLN A 104 -2.44 5.20 -7.14
N ILE A 105 -2.08 4.90 -5.90
CA ILE A 105 -1.78 3.53 -5.47
C ILE A 105 -2.98 2.62 -5.74
N ASN A 106 -4.16 3.02 -5.31
CA ASN A 106 -5.37 2.24 -5.49
C ASN A 106 -5.69 1.98 -6.97
N ALA A 107 -5.59 3.00 -7.82
CA ALA A 107 -5.88 2.87 -9.24
C ALA A 107 -4.99 1.81 -9.91
N GLU A 108 -3.69 1.82 -9.63
CA GLU A 108 -2.76 0.84 -10.18
C GLU A 108 -2.96 -0.55 -9.56
N CYS A 109 -3.26 -0.63 -8.27
CA CYS A 109 -3.57 -1.89 -7.60
C CYS A 109 -4.84 -2.54 -8.15
N GLU A 110 -5.86 -1.76 -8.45
CA GLU A 110 -7.09 -2.28 -9.09
C GLU A 110 -6.80 -2.90 -10.44
N LYS A 111 -5.98 -2.25 -11.28
CA LYS A 111 -5.60 -2.78 -12.59
C LYS A 111 -4.87 -4.11 -12.50
N LEU A 112 -4.04 -4.29 -11.48
CA LEU A 112 -3.19 -5.47 -11.29
C LEU A 112 -3.79 -6.50 -10.34
N ASN A 113 -4.97 -6.23 -9.79
CA ASN A 113 -5.60 -7.05 -8.76
C ASN A 113 -4.69 -7.31 -7.55
N ILE A 114 -4.09 -6.23 -7.05
CA ILE A 114 -3.21 -6.24 -5.89
C ILE A 114 -3.91 -5.51 -4.73
N MET A 115 -3.79 -6.06 -3.52
CA MET A 115 -4.38 -5.47 -2.33
C MET A 115 -3.32 -4.76 -1.50
N VAL A 116 -3.60 -3.55 -1.00
CA VAL A 116 -2.79 -2.96 0.06
C VAL A 116 -3.16 -3.64 1.37
N LEU A 117 -2.20 -4.31 1.98
CA LEU A 117 -2.40 -5.18 3.15
C LEU A 117 -2.36 -4.41 4.46
N GLY A 118 -1.61 -3.33 4.48
CA GLY A 118 -1.39 -2.51 5.65
C GLY A 118 -0.20 -1.59 5.41
N GLY A 119 0.34 -1.02 6.47
CA GLY A 119 1.51 -0.16 6.36
C GLY A 119 1.62 0.81 7.53
N HIS A 120 2.35 1.91 7.27
CA HIS A 120 2.63 2.92 8.27
C HIS A 120 2.76 4.30 7.61
N THR A 121 2.31 5.33 8.31
CA THR A 121 2.45 6.73 7.87
C THR A 121 3.15 7.59 8.91
#